data_3673255f1b026d236075a95f43192386
#
_entry.id   3673255f1b026d236075a95f43192386
#
_cell.length_a   1.000
_cell.length_b   1.000
_cell.length_c   1.000
_cell.angle_alpha   90.00
_cell.angle_beta   90.00
_cell.angle_gamma   90.00
#
_symmetry.space_group_name_H-M   'P 1'
#
loop_
_entity.id
_entity.type
_entity.pdbx_description
1 polymer ?
#
loop_
_entity_poly.entity_id
_entity_poly.type
_entity_poly.pdbx_seq_one_letter_code
_entity_poly.pdbx_strand_id
1 'polypeptide(L)'
;MKFFKLNFITFALIMENIQRILEVCVDSVCNALTAQSAGAHRIEFCANLPEGGTTPSPAQIEIARKKLQIKLYVIIRPRGGDFLYNDTEFEIMKSDIHFCGRTGCDGVVIGMLNSDGTVDKVRNAELIQIAQHYGMGVTFHRAFDRCADLPEAMETIIELGCERILTSGGYDSAIEGAEIIHTLIEKAGERIIIMPGAGITPENATGLIQKTGAKEIHGTFRSRFQSRMLYRNENLSRQDEEYELLLTDAEKIRSLKNLWV
;
A
#
# COMPACT_ATOMS: atom_id res chain seq x y z
N MET A 1 24.35 26.81 -27.69
CA MET A 1 24.82 26.00 -26.53
C MET A 1 24.36 26.53 -25.13
N LYS A 2 23.86 27.74 -24.98
CA LYS A 2 23.37 28.27 -23.69
C LYS A 2 21.92 27.88 -23.32
N PHE A 3 21.07 27.61 -24.31
CA PHE A 3 19.64 27.26 -24.06
C PHE A 3 19.41 25.82 -23.51
N PHE A 4 20.30 24.88 -23.81
CA PHE A 4 20.18 23.49 -23.32
C PHE A 4 20.56 23.31 -21.81
N LYS A 5 21.50 24.16 -21.33
CA LYS A 5 21.90 24.11 -19.89
C LYS A 5 20.86 24.71 -18.95
N LEU A 6 20.08 25.68 -19.43
CA LEU A 6 19.03 26.32 -18.57
C LEU A 6 17.88 25.37 -18.29
N ASN A 7 17.50 24.54 -19.26
CA ASN A 7 16.43 23.53 -19.11
C ASN A 7 16.79 22.40 -18.13
N PHE A 8 18.06 21.97 -18.11
CA PHE A 8 18.50 20.91 -17.18
C PHE A 8 18.52 21.36 -15.71
N ILE A 9 18.95 22.59 -15.44
CA ILE A 9 18.99 23.16 -14.08
C ILE A 9 17.57 23.46 -13.61
N THR A 10 16.69 23.99 -14.47
CA THR A 10 15.27 24.21 -14.14
C THR A 10 14.51 22.91 -13.92
N PHE A 11 14.79 21.87 -14.70
CA PHE A 11 14.21 20.53 -14.54
C PHE A 11 14.70 19.87 -13.24
N ALA A 12 15.99 19.98 -12.91
CA ALA A 12 16.55 19.50 -11.65
C ALA A 12 15.93 20.22 -10.43
N LEU A 13 15.82 21.55 -10.48
CA LEU A 13 15.19 22.36 -9.41
C LEU A 13 13.69 22.12 -9.26
N ILE A 14 12.98 21.78 -10.34
CA ILE A 14 11.55 21.38 -10.27
C ILE A 14 11.41 20.00 -9.65
N MET A 15 12.33 19.07 -9.92
CA MET A 15 12.34 17.73 -9.32
C MET A 15 12.73 17.73 -7.83
N GLU A 16 13.48 18.72 -7.36
CA GLU A 16 13.88 18.89 -5.94
C GLU A 16 12.72 19.27 -4.99
N ASN A 17 11.56 19.72 -5.51
CA ASN A 17 10.44 20.18 -4.67
C ASN A 17 9.22 19.22 -4.65
N ILE A 18 9.29 18.05 -5.26
CA ILE A 18 8.20 17.08 -5.17
C ILE A 18 8.36 16.28 -3.87
N GLN A 19 7.56 16.62 -2.86
CA GLN A 19 7.47 15.80 -1.65
C GLN A 19 7.00 14.39 -2.02
N ARG A 20 7.90 13.42 -1.96
CA ARG A 20 7.58 12.01 -2.20
C ARG A 20 7.02 11.37 -0.94
N ILE A 21 6.02 10.52 -1.11
CA ILE A 21 5.37 9.82 0.00
C ILE A 21 5.84 8.37 0.04
N LEU A 22 6.31 7.93 1.20
CA LEU A 22 6.61 6.54 1.48
C LEU A 22 5.50 5.96 2.34
N GLU A 23 4.77 5.00 1.77
CA GLU A 23 3.84 4.15 2.50
C GLU A 23 4.52 2.83 2.86
N VAL A 24 4.44 2.44 4.13
CA VAL A 24 5.00 1.18 4.62
C VAL A 24 3.89 0.26 5.07
N CYS A 25 3.82 -0.92 4.44
CA CYS A 25 2.89 -1.97 4.81
C CYS A 25 3.45 -2.80 5.96
N VAL A 26 2.67 -2.94 7.03
CA VAL A 26 3.07 -3.59 8.27
C VAL A 26 1.96 -4.47 8.85
N ASP A 27 2.33 -5.47 9.66
CA ASP A 27 1.41 -6.46 10.25
C ASP A 27 1.36 -6.41 11.79
N SER A 28 2.00 -5.45 12.40
CA SER A 28 1.95 -5.27 13.86
C SER A 28 2.15 -3.82 14.28
N VAL A 29 1.67 -3.47 15.47
CA VAL A 29 1.86 -2.14 16.05
C VAL A 29 3.34 -1.82 16.25
N CYS A 30 4.16 -2.81 16.62
CA CYS A 30 5.59 -2.62 16.77
C CYS A 30 6.26 -2.27 15.43
N ASN A 31 5.92 -2.98 14.36
CA ASN A 31 6.41 -2.70 13.02
C ASN A 31 5.95 -1.31 12.53
N ALA A 32 4.72 -0.90 12.83
CA ALA A 32 4.20 0.43 12.51
C ALA A 32 4.99 1.54 13.21
N LEU A 33 5.30 1.38 14.49
CA LEU A 33 6.12 2.34 15.25
C LEU A 33 7.57 2.38 14.73
N THR A 34 8.13 1.25 14.36
CA THR A 34 9.46 1.18 13.72
C THR A 34 9.45 1.94 12.39
N ALA A 35 8.45 1.73 11.54
CA ALA A 35 8.32 2.43 10.27
C ALA A 35 8.16 3.94 10.45
N GLN A 36 7.31 4.38 11.39
CA GLN A 36 7.16 5.78 11.73
C GLN A 36 8.48 6.41 12.19
N SER A 37 9.20 5.77 13.12
CA SER A 37 10.47 6.28 13.64
C SER A 37 11.57 6.35 12.58
N ALA A 38 11.48 5.51 11.54
CA ALA A 38 12.39 5.47 10.42
C ALA A 38 12.05 6.49 9.31
N GLY A 39 10.88 7.16 9.40
CA GLY A 39 10.49 8.25 8.51
C GLY A 39 9.46 7.88 7.45
N ALA A 40 8.70 6.81 7.64
CA ALA A 40 7.48 6.56 6.83
C ALA A 40 6.50 7.73 6.97
N HIS A 41 5.80 8.05 5.87
CA HIS A 41 4.78 9.11 5.85
C HIS A 41 3.38 8.57 6.11
N ARG A 42 3.15 7.30 5.74
CA ARG A 42 1.88 6.60 5.91
C ARG A 42 2.12 5.13 6.20
N ILE A 43 1.25 4.54 6.99
CA ILE A 43 1.20 3.11 7.25
C ILE A 43 -0.02 2.53 6.54
N GLU A 44 0.20 1.46 5.76
CA GLU A 44 -0.85 0.49 5.47
C GLU A 44 -0.80 -0.60 6.53
N PHE A 45 -1.87 -0.71 7.32
CA PHE A 45 -1.92 -1.64 8.44
C PHE A 45 -2.70 -2.90 8.10
N CYS A 46 -2.03 -4.03 8.14
CA CYS A 46 -2.52 -5.33 7.74
C CYS A 46 -2.42 -6.35 8.88
N ALA A 47 -3.06 -7.48 8.71
CA ALA A 47 -2.68 -8.76 9.30
C ALA A 47 -2.30 -9.72 8.17
N ASN A 48 -1.71 -10.86 8.49
CA ASN A 48 -1.50 -11.98 7.56
C ASN A 48 -0.86 -11.59 6.21
N LEU A 49 0.26 -10.87 6.26
CA LEU A 49 1.00 -10.45 5.06
C LEU A 49 1.42 -11.59 4.12
N PRO A 50 1.68 -12.84 4.57
CA PRO A 50 1.97 -13.95 3.67
C PRO A 50 0.86 -14.23 2.66
N GLU A 51 -0.41 -13.91 2.98
CA GLU A 51 -1.55 -14.00 2.06
C GLU A 51 -1.88 -12.67 1.36
N GLY A 52 -0.98 -11.70 1.42
CA GLY A 52 -1.17 -10.39 0.79
C GLY A 52 -1.92 -9.37 1.67
N GLY A 53 -2.07 -9.65 2.96
CA GLY A 53 -2.73 -8.77 3.92
C GLY A 53 -4.24 -9.04 4.06
N THR A 54 -4.72 -9.07 5.30
CA THR A 54 -6.14 -9.11 5.68
C THR A 54 -6.42 -8.03 6.73
N THR A 55 -7.68 -7.77 7.04
CA THR A 55 -8.07 -6.79 8.07
C THR A 55 -7.45 -7.15 9.43
N PRO A 56 -6.74 -6.22 10.11
CA PRO A 56 -6.25 -6.43 11.47
C PRO A 56 -7.38 -6.50 12.48
N SER A 57 -7.11 -7.08 13.66
CA SER A 57 -8.11 -7.08 14.74
C SER A 57 -8.43 -5.65 15.22
N PRO A 58 -9.66 -5.41 15.71
CA PRO A 58 -10.05 -4.11 16.29
C PRO A 58 -9.08 -3.59 17.34
N ALA A 59 -8.58 -4.44 18.22
CA ALA A 59 -7.62 -4.06 19.25
C ALA A 59 -6.28 -3.58 18.65
N GLN A 60 -5.80 -4.22 17.59
CA GLN A 60 -4.58 -3.78 16.91
C GLN A 60 -4.76 -2.41 16.25
N ILE A 61 -5.91 -2.16 15.61
CA ILE A 61 -6.24 -0.87 14.98
C ILE A 61 -6.31 0.24 16.02
N GLU A 62 -7.02 0.03 17.13
CA GLU A 62 -7.11 1.02 18.20
C GLU A 62 -5.76 1.37 18.82
N ILE A 63 -4.94 0.35 19.10
CA ILE A 63 -3.61 0.57 19.69
C ILE A 63 -2.69 1.28 18.69
N ALA A 64 -2.73 0.91 17.41
CA ALA A 64 -1.97 1.57 16.36
C ALA A 64 -2.37 3.04 16.27
N ARG A 65 -3.69 3.36 16.18
CA ARG A 65 -4.15 4.74 16.07
C ARG A 65 -3.73 5.60 17.27
N LYS A 66 -3.83 5.07 18.48
CA LYS A 66 -3.42 5.79 19.71
C LYS A 66 -1.93 6.13 19.76
N LYS A 67 -1.10 5.33 19.11
CA LYS A 67 0.37 5.46 19.19
C LYS A 67 1.00 6.16 17.97
N LEU A 68 0.39 6.07 16.80
CA LEU A 68 0.91 6.64 15.57
C LEU A 68 0.57 8.13 15.47
N GLN A 69 1.53 8.91 14.94
CA GLN A 69 1.37 10.34 14.64
C GLN A 69 1.29 10.60 13.13
N ILE A 70 1.55 9.59 12.31
CA ILE A 70 1.47 9.64 10.85
C ILE A 70 0.16 9.02 10.37
N LYS A 71 -0.10 9.11 9.08
CA LYS A 71 -1.31 8.58 8.44
C LYS A 71 -1.43 7.06 8.63
N LEU A 72 -2.61 6.61 9.05
CA LEU A 72 -2.95 5.19 9.25
C LEU A 72 -4.07 4.80 8.30
N TYR A 73 -3.74 3.96 7.32
CA TYR A 73 -4.66 3.34 6.37
C TYR A 73 -4.78 1.86 6.71
N VAL A 74 -6.00 1.37 6.88
CA VAL A 74 -6.27 -0.01 7.28
C VAL A 74 -6.78 -0.80 6.10
N ILE A 75 -6.17 -1.96 5.82
CA ILE A 75 -6.70 -2.85 4.79
C ILE A 75 -8.03 -3.45 5.24
N ILE A 76 -9.02 -3.40 4.38
CA ILE A 76 -10.34 -4.00 4.58
C ILE A 76 -10.46 -5.18 3.61
N ARG A 77 -10.02 -6.33 4.07
CA ARG A 77 -9.98 -7.56 3.30
C ARG A 77 -10.26 -8.73 4.23
N PRO A 78 -11.45 -9.34 4.15
CA PRO A 78 -11.92 -10.32 5.15
C PRO A 78 -11.16 -11.65 5.09
N ARG A 79 -10.53 -11.97 3.96
CA ARG A 79 -9.75 -13.20 3.75
C ARG A 79 -8.66 -13.04 2.69
N GLY A 80 -7.72 -13.95 2.63
CA GLY A 80 -6.79 -14.16 1.52
C GLY A 80 -7.49 -14.67 0.25
N GLY A 81 -6.71 -15.00 -0.78
CA GLY A 81 -7.20 -15.47 -2.07
C GLY A 81 -7.65 -14.34 -3.00
N ASP A 82 -8.72 -14.58 -3.76
CA ASP A 82 -9.27 -13.64 -4.75
C ASP A 82 -9.97 -12.42 -4.13
N PHE A 83 -10.59 -11.60 -4.98
CA PHE A 83 -11.29 -10.37 -4.60
C PHE A 83 -12.79 -10.40 -4.98
N LEU A 84 -13.33 -11.60 -5.22
CA LEU A 84 -14.75 -11.83 -5.41
C LEU A 84 -15.38 -12.27 -4.08
N TYR A 85 -16.11 -11.39 -3.43
CA TYR A 85 -16.66 -11.61 -2.09
C TYR A 85 -18.15 -11.90 -2.11
N ASN A 86 -18.60 -12.75 -1.18
CA ASN A 86 -20.03 -12.99 -0.95
C ASN A 86 -20.67 -11.88 -0.09
N ASP A 87 -21.99 -11.98 0.13
CA ASP A 87 -22.73 -10.95 0.87
C ASP A 87 -22.29 -10.85 2.35
N THR A 88 -21.97 -11.97 2.99
CA THR A 88 -21.48 -11.97 4.38
C THR A 88 -20.11 -11.30 4.49
N GLU A 89 -19.20 -11.58 3.57
CA GLU A 89 -17.87 -10.93 3.51
C GLU A 89 -18.02 -9.42 3.27
N PHE A 90 -18.95 -9.03 2.40
CA PHE A 90 -19.26 -7.62 2.16
C PHE A 90 -19.82 -6.91 3.42
N GLU A 91 -20.72 -7.54 4.17
CA GLU A 91 -21.20 -7.00 5.45
C GLU A 91 -20.07 -6.83 6.48
N ILE A 92 -19.14 -7.79 6.54
CA ILE A 92 -17.94 -7.69 7.39
C ILE A 92 -17.11 -6.46 6.96
N MET A 93 -16.85 -6.28 5.67
CA MET A 93 -16.08 -5.13 5.17
C MET A 93 -16.71 -3.80 5.54
N LYS A 94 -18.04 -3.66 5.42
CA LYS A 94 -18.76 -2.45 5.87
C LYS A 94 -18.57 -2.19 7.35
N SER A 95 -18.72 -3.24 8.18
CA SER A 95 -18.54 -3.14 9.63
C SER A 95 -17.12 -2.72 10.02
N ASP A 96 -16.11 -3.25 9.35
CA ASP A 96 -14.71 -2.92 9.55
C ASP A 96 -14.41 -1.45 9.19
N ILE A 97 -14.98 -0.93 8.07
CA ILE A 97 -14.83 0.49 7.70
C ILE A 97 -15.49 1.40 8.76
N HIS A 98 -16.69 1.06 9.23
CA HIS A 98 -17.32 1.80 10.32
C HIS A 98 -16.48 1.80 11.60
N PHE A 99 -15.85 0.66 11.92
CA PHE A 99 -14.93 0.58 13.06
C PHE A 99 -13.72 1.50 12.87
N CYS A 100 -13.06 1.47 11.71
CA CYS A 100 -11.93 2.34 11.39
C CYS A 100 -12.30 3.82 11.49
N GLY A 101 -13.48 4.21 10.98
CA GLY A 101 -13.97 5.59 11.05
C GLY A 101 -14.18 6.06 12.49
N ARG A 102 -14.85 5.25 13.32
CA ARG A 102 -15.05 5.57 14.75
C ARG A 102 -13.74 5.62 15.55
N THR A 103 -12.74 4.84 15.12
CA THR A 103 -11.41 4.82 15.76
C THR A 103 -10.55 6.01 15.33
N GLY A 104 -10.94 6.76 14.29
CA GLY A 104 -10.20 7.92 13.79
C GLY A 104 -9.02 7.53 12.89
N CYS A 105 -9.13 6.44 12.13
CA CYS A 105 -8.18 6.12 11.08
C CYS A 105 -8.23 7.18 9.98
N ASP A 106 -7.11 7.40 9.29
CA ASP A 106 -7.03 8.40 8.22
C ASP A 106 -7.55 7.87 6.87
N GLY A 107 -7.60 6.56 6.70
CA GLY A 107 -8.10 5.95 5.48
C GLY A 107 -8.26 4.44 5.56
N VAL A 108 -8.80 3.88 4.50
CA VAL A 108 -8.96 2.44 4.28
C VAL A 108 -8.43 2.03 2.92
N VAL A 109 -8.05 0.75 2.83
CA VAL A 109 -7.53 0.15 1.59
C VAL A 109 -8.46 -0.99 1.20
N ILE A 110 -9.13 -0.88 0.06
CA ILE A 110 -10.21 -1.77 -0.38
C ILE A 110 -10.00 -2.24 -1.82
N GLY A 111 -10.84 -3.15 -2.28
CA GLY A 111 -10.96 -3.54 -3.69
C GLY A 111 -11.79 -4.80 -3.84
N MET A 112 -12.86 -4.71 -4.62
CA MET A 112 -13.73 -5.84 -4.97
C MET A 112 -13.86 -5.94 -6.48
N LEU A 113 -13.86 -7.16 -6.98
CA LEU A 113 -13.98 -7.46 -8.40
C LEU A 113 -15.22 -8.36 -8.63
N ASN A 114 -15.74 -8.29 -9.84
CA ASN A 114 -16.68 -9.26 -10.39
C ASN A 114 -15.91 -10.50 -10.89
N SER A 115 -16.64 -11.56 -11.15
CA SER A 115 -16.06 -12.84 -11.62
C SER A 115 -15.40 -12.75 -13.01
N ASP A 116 -15.71 -11.73 -13.78
CA ASP A 116 -15.13 -11.43 -15.09
C ASP A 116 -13.88 -10.55 -15.03
N GLY A 117 -13.44 -10.18 -13.81
CA GLY A 117 -12.28 -9.32 -13.59
C GLY A 117 -12.56 -7.82 -13.75
N THR A 118 -13.82 -7.40 -13.87
CA THR A 118 -14.20 -5.99 -13.80
C THR A 118 -14.33 -5.51 -12.35
N VAL A 119 -14.20 -4.20 -12.12
CA VAL A 119 -14.44 -3.60 -10.80
C VAL A 119 -15.92 -3.70 -10.42
N ASP A 120 -16.23 -4.25 -9.24
CA ASP A 120 -17.61 -4.24 -8.71
C ASP A 120 -17.99 -2.81 -8.30
N LYS A 121 -18.54 -2.05 -9.26
CA LYS A 121 -18.88 -0.62 -9.06
C LYS A 121 -19.85 -0.42 -7.91
N VAL A 122 -20.85 -1.28 -7.77
CA VAL A 122 -21.93 -1.11 -6.79
C VAL A 122 -21.42 -1.26 -5.37
N ARG A 123 -20.73 -2.36 -5.09
CA ARG A 123 -20.22 -2.65 -3.74
C ARG A 123 -19.07 -1.74 -3.35
N ASN A 124 -18.12 -1.47 -4.27
CA ASN A 124 -17.05 -0.51 -3.96
C ASN A 124 -17.60 0.90 -3.71
N ALA A 125 -18.62 1.36 -4.45
CA ALA A 125 -19.25 2.66 -4.19
C ALA A 125 -19.81 2.76 -2.76
N GLU A 126 -20.49 1.72 -2.27
CA GLU A 126 -21.03 1.68 -0.91
C GLU A 126 -19.90 1.74 0.14
N LEU A 127 -18.82 0.95 -0.04
CA LEU A 127 -17.66 0.98 0.87
C LEU A 127 -16.99 2.36 0.90
N ILE A 128 -16.82 3.00 -0.27
CA ILE A 128 -16.22 4.32 -0.41
C ILE A 128 -17.10 5.38 0.27
N GLN A 129 -18.41 5.33 0.08
CA GLN A 129 -19.35 6.25 0.75
C GLN A 129 -19.28 6.16 2.26
N ILE A 130 -19.17 4.94 2.82
CA ILE A 130 -18.99 4.75 4.26
C ILE A 130 -17.68 5.40 4.71
N ALA A 131 -16.58 5.17 4.01
CA ALA A 131 -15.29 5.77 4.36
C ALA A 131 -15.34 7.30 4.30
N GLN A 132 -15.91 7.86 3.24
CA GLN A 132 -16.06 9.30 3.04
C GLN A 132 -16.95 9.95 4.10
N HIS A 133 -17.98 9.26 4.60
CA HIS A 133 -18.81 9.73 5.72
C HIS A 133 -17.99 10.06 6.97
N TYR A 134 -16.89 9.33 7.19
CA TYR A 134 -15.93 9.57 8.30
C TYR A 134 -14.76 10.49 7.91
N GLY A 135 -14.74 11.04 6.70
CA GLY A 135 -13.62 11.85 6.20
C GLY A 135 -12.36 11.04 5.93
N MET A 136 -12.46 9.71 5.78
CA MET A 136 -11.34 8.84 5.48
C MET A 136 -11.03 8.82 3.98
N GLY A 137 -9.72 8.82 3.64
CA GLY A 137 -9.26 8.55 2.29
C GLY A 137 -9.44 7.08 1.90
N VAL A 138 -9.46 6.79 0.60
CA VAL A 138 -9.60 5.42 0.09
C VAL A 138 -8.53 5.10 -0.94
N THR A 139 -7.77 4.03 -0.68
CA THR A 139 -6.84 3.42 -1.63
C THR A 139 -7.49 2.17 -2.22
N PHE A 140 -7.48 2.03 -3.55
CA PHE A 140 -7.80 0.75 -4.20
C PHE A 140 -6.54 -0.11 -4.26
N HIS A 141 -6.57 -1.28 -3.62
CA HIS A 141 -5.40 -2.14 -3.48
C HIS A 141 -5.11 -2.98 -4.74
N ARG A 142 -4.18 -3.93 -4.62
CA ARG A 142 -3.73 -4.80 -5.72
C ARG A 142 -4.77 -5.75 -6.32
N ALA A 143 -6.05 -5.65 -5.94
CA ALA A 143 -7.14 -6.18 -6.75
C ALA A 143 -7.10 -5.56 -8.16
N PHE A 144 -6.63 -4.31 -8.29
CA PHE A 144 -6.38 -3.65 -9.56
C PHE A 144 -5.50 -4.48 -10.50
N ASP A 145 -4.44 -5.11 -9.99
CA ASP A 145 -3.54 -5.96 -10.79
C ASP A 145 -4.21 -7.27 -11.30
N ARG A 146 -5.44 -7.55 -10.88
CA ARG A 146 -6.27 -8.69 -11.32
C ARG A 146 -7.42 -8.28 -12.23
N CYS A 147 -7.54 -7.00 -12.56
CA CYS A 147 -8.54 -6.53 -13.51
C CYS A 147 -8.22 -7.01 -14.93
N ALA A 148 -9.27 -7.28 -15.70
CA ALA A 148 -9.17 -7.73 -17.09
C ALA A 148 -8.61 -6.61 -18.00
N ASP A 149 -8.94 -5.34 -17.70
CA ASP A 149 -8.45 -4.14 -18.39
C ASP A 149 -8.07 -3.07 -17.38
N LEU A 150 -6.77 -2.79 -17.24
CA LEU A 150 -6.26 -1.84 -16.25
C LEU A 150 -6.66 -0.38 -16.55
N PRO A 151 -6.57 0.13 -17.81
CA PRO A 151 -7.09 1.43 -18.17
C PRO A 151 -8.57 1.64 -17.85
N GLU A 152 -9.44 0.70 -18.19
CA GLU A 152 -10.87 0.77 -17.88
C GLU A 152 -11.13 0.72 -16.37
N ALA A 153 -10.44 -0.16 -15.67
CA ALA A 153 -10.52 -0.25 -14.21
C ALA A 153 -10.08 1.04 -13.53
N MET A 154 -9.01 1.70 -14.03
CA MET A 154 -8.55 2.99 -13.50
C MET A 154 -9.63 4.06 -13.64
N GLU A 155 -10.24 4.23 -14.82
CA GLU A 155 -11.32 5.20 -15.02
C GLU A 155 -12.51 4.93 -14.08
N THR A 156 -12.88 3.65 -13.94
CA THR A 156 -13.93 3.24 -13.00
C THR A 156 -13.59 3.64 -11.55
N ILE A 157 -12.36 3.42 -11.11
CA ILE A 157 -11.92 3.73 -9.74
C ILE A 157 -11.84 5.25 -9.51
N ILE A 158 -11.48 6.02 -10.54
CA ILE A 158 -11.54 7.49 -10.52
C ILE A 158 -12.98 7.96 -10.34
N GLU A 159 -13.93 7.42 -11.13
CA GLU A 159 -15.36 7.75 -11.03
C GLU A 159 -15.94 7.44 -9.64
N LEU A 160 -15.46 6.37 -9.00
CA LEU A 160 -15.86 5.97 -7.65
C LEU A 160 -15.30 6.91 -6.55
N GLY A 161 -14.32 7.74 -6.86
CA GLY A 161 -13.75 8.73 -5.93
C GLY A 161 -12.68 8.18 -4.98
N CYS A 162 -11.94 7.15 -5.37
CA CYS A 162 -10.70 6.77 -4.70
C CYS A 162 -9.62 7.84 -4.89
N GLU A 163 -8.76 8.02 -3.90
CA GLU A 163 -7.65 8.98 -4.00
C GLU A 163 -6.37 8.36 -4.58
N ARG A 164 -6.25 7.01 -4.54
CA ARG A 164 -5.07 6.31 -5.06
C ARG A 164 -5.36 4.88 -5.46
N ILE A 165 -4.50 4.36 -6.35
CA ILE A 165 -4.44 2.96 -6.76
C ILE A 165 -3.05 2.42 -6.42
N LEU A 166 -2.99 1.33 -5.64
CA LEU A 166 -1.78 0.55 -5.42
C LEU A 166 -1.66 -0.53 -6.48
N THR A 167 -0.56 -0.55 -7.23
CA THR A 167 -0.40 -1.46 -8.36
C THR A 167 1.05 -1.88 -8.60
N SER A 168 1.23 -3.04 -9.18
CA SER A 168 2.48 -3.48 -9.83
C SER A 168 2.41 -3.43 -11.36
N GLY A 169 1.38 -2.77 -11.91
CA GLY A 169 1.15 -2.71 -13.36
C GLY A 169 0.65 -4.04 -13.94
N GLY A 170 0.03 -4.90 -13.13
CA GLY A 170 -0.46 -6.22 -13.53
C GLY A 170 0.63 -7.32 -13.61
N TYR A 171 1.83 -7.06 -13.07
CA TYR A 171 2.96 -7.99 -13.03
C TYR A 171 3.26 -8.45 -11.60
N ASP A 172 4.18 -9.39 -11.44
CA ASP A 172 4.59 -9.88 -10.12
C ASP A 172 5.31 -8.79 -9.31
N SER A 173 6.03 -7.90 -9.98
CA SER A 173 6.72 -6.76 -9.38
C SER A 173 6.46 -5.44 -10.10
N ALA A 174 6.52 -4.32 -9.36
CA ALA A 174 6.42 -2.98 -9.94
C ALA A 174 7.58 -2.66 -10.91
N ILE A 175 8.72 -3.35 -10.78
CA ILE A 175 9.86 -3.19 -11.69
C ILE A 175 9.52 -3.74 -13.07
N GLU A 176 8.91 -4.93 -13.13
CA GLU A 176 8.46 -5.55 -14.39
C GLU A 176 7.33 -4.74 -15.01
N GLY A 177 6.39 -4.25 -14.21
CA GLY A 177 5.25 -3.46 -14.66
C GLY A 177 5.53 -1.96 -14.86
N ALA A 178 6.79 -1.51 -14.76
CA ALA A 178 7.12 -0.07 -14.74
C ALA A 178 6.63 0.71 -15.96
N GLU A 179 6.62 0.15 -17.15
CA GLU A 179 6.11 0.80 -18.38
C GLU A 179 4.59 1.00 -18.31
N ILE A 180 3.87 -0.01 -17.81
CA ILE A 180 2.42 0.10 -17.62
C ILE A 180 2.11 1.14 -16.55
N ILE A 181 2.83 1.12 -15.42
CA ILE A 181 2.68 2.11 -14.35
C ILE A 181 2.92 3.53 -14.86
N HIS A 182 3.96 3.76 -15.67
CA HIS A 182 4.23 5.05 -16.32
C HIS A 182 3.03 5.49 -17.16
N THR A 183 2.53 4.60 -18.03
CA THR A 183 1.37 4.89 -18.88
C THR A 183 0.11 5.22 -18.07
N LEU A 184 -0.12 4.50 -16.96
CA LEU A 184 -1.24 4.77 -16.06
C LEU A 184 -1.08 6.14 -15.38
N ILE A 185 0.13 6.51 -14.93
CA ILE A 185 0.40 7.82 -14.32
C ILE A 185 0.14 8.95 -15.33
N GLU A 186 0.61 8.81 -16.58
CA GLU A 186 0.36 9.81 -17.62
C GLU A 186 -1.13 9.98 -17.91
N LYS A 187 -1.87 8.86 -18.07
CA LYS A 187 -3.32 8.88 -18.30
C LYS A 187 -4.11 9.40 -17.11
N ALA A 188 -3.71 9.04 -15.90
CA ALA A 188 -4.37 9.51 -14.68
C ALA A 188 -4.25 11.03 -14.50
N GLY A 189 -3.09 11.60 -14.82
CA GLY A 189 -2.78 13.00 -14.54
C GLY A 189 -2.90 13.31 -13.04
N GLU A 190 -3.67 14.33 -12.69
CA GLU A 190 -3.93 14.71 -11.30
C GLU A 190 -5.26 14.12 -10.75
N ARG A 191 -5.95 13.25 -11.51
CA ARG A 191 -7.28 12.73 -11.12
C ARG A 191 -7.19 11.66 -10.03
N ILE A 192 -6.11 10.90 -9.99
CA ILE A 192 -5.86 9.86 -9.00
C ILE A 192 -4.35 9.60 -8.88
N ILE A 193 -3.89 9.19 -7.72
CA ILE A 193 -2.50 8.82 -7.50
C ILE A 193 -2.29 7.34 -7.87
N ILE A 194 -1.36 7.07 -8.78
CA ILE A 194 -0.89 5.72 -9.06
C ILE A 194 0.36 5.47 -8.21
N MET A 195 0.24 4.55 -7.26
CA MET A 195 1.28 4.22 -6.28
C MET A 195 1.88 2.84 -6.59
N PRO A 196 3.11 2.76 -7.10
CA PRO A 196 3.78 1.48 -7.30
C PRO A 196 3.99 0.71 -6.01
N GLY A 197 3.79 -0.61 -6.06
CA GLY A 197 4.06 -1.55 -4.97
C GLY A 197 4.38 -2.95 -5.50
N ALA A 198 4.88 -3.81 -4.65
CA ALA A 198 5.45 -5.13 -4.88
C ALA A 198 6.92 -5.10 -5.38
N GLY A 199 7.78 -5.73 -4.59
CA GLY A 199 9.20 -5.90 -4.92
C GLY A 199 10.05 -4.63 -4.84
N ILE A 200 9.54 -3.56 -4.21
CA ILE A 200 10.30 -2.31 -4.05
C ILE A 200 11.31 -2.46 -2.90
N THR A 201 12.55 -2.11 -3.18
CA THR A 201 13.68 -2.11 -2.24
C THR A 201 14.43 -0.78 -2.29
N PRO A 202 15.30 -0.46 -1.32
CA PRO A 202 16.14 0.73 -1.42
C PRO A 202 16.98 0.82 -2.69
N GLU A 203 17.42 -0.33 -3.21
CA GLU A 203 18.31 -0.42 -4.38
C GLU A 203 17.58 -0.11 -5.69
N ASN A 204 16.28 -0.42 -5.79
CA ASN A 204 15.52 -0.27 -7.04
C ASN A 204 14.55 0.91 -7.06
N ALA A 205 14.21 1.47 -5.89
CA ALA A 205 13.17 2.51 -5.76
C ALA A 205 13.46 3.77 -6.58
N THR A 206 14.71 4.25 -6.57
CA THR A 206 15.10 5.46 -7.33
C THR A 206 14.93 5.26 -8.83
N GLY A 207 15.40 4.13 -9.37
CA GLY A 207 15.23 3.80 -10.77
C GLY A 207 13.77 3.64 -11.19
N LEU A 208 12.96 3.00 -10.32
CA LEU A 208 11.52 2.87 -10.55
C LEU A 208 10.83 4.23 -10.61
N ILE A 209 11.10 5.11 -9.64
CA ILE A 209 10.53 6.46 -9.59
C ILE A 209 10.94 7.28 -10.84
N GLN A 210 12.20 7.23 -11.22
CA GLN A 210 12.68 7.93 -12.43
C GLN A 210 11.99 7.44 -13.70
N LYS A 211 11.76 6.13 -13.80
CA LYS A 211 11.12 5.50 -14.94
C LYS A 211 9.62 5.75 -15.00
N THR A 212 8.94 5.72 -13.85
CA THR A 212 7.48 5.81 -13.78
C THR A 212 6.95 7.22 -13.58
N GLY A 213 7.73 8.12 -12.96
CA GLY A 213 7.27 9.43 -12.50
C GLY A 213 6.43 9.39 -11.22
N ALA A 214 6.40 8.26 -10.49
CA ALA A 214 5.58 8.09 -9.31
C ALA A 214 5.93 9.09 -8.19
N LYS A 215 4.89 9.68 -7.58
CA LYS A 215 5.00 10.60 -6.43
C LYS A 215 4.93 9.87 -5.09
N GLU A 216 4.34 8.68 -5.06
CA GLU A 216 4.20 7.81 -3.89
C GLU A 216 4.70 6.41 -4.21
N ILE A 217 5.27 5.72 -3.23
CA ILE A 217 5.64 4.30 -3.35
C ILE A 217 5.22 3.53 -2.10
N HIS A 218 5.01 2.24 -2.30
CA HIS A 218 4.57 1.31 -1.27
C HIS A 218 5.51 0.12 -1.14
N GLY A 219 5.80 -0.30 0.10
CA GLY A 219 6.61 -1.50 0.33
C GLY A 219 6.56 -1.98 1.78
N THR A 220 7.07 -3.20 2.03
CA THR A 220 7.11 -3.78 3.38
C THR A 220 8.43 -3.53 4.10
N PHE A 221 9.53 -3.39 3.37
CA PHE A 221 10.89 -3.14 3.87
C PHE A 221 11.28 -4.01 5.07
N ARG A 222 10.97 -5.32 5.00
CA ARG A 222 11.24 -6.28 6.08
C ARG A 222 12.60 -6.93 5.93
N SER A 223 13.15 -7.37 7.08
CA SER A 223 14.31 -8.25 7.17
C SER A 223 13.99 -9.43 8.10
N ARG A 224 14.79 -10.48 8.00
CA ARG A 224 14.70 -11.66 8.87
C ARG A 224 15.44 -11.41 10.18
N PHE A 225 14.80 -11.67 11.29
CA PHE A 225 15.36 -11.58 12.62
C PHE A 225 15.16 -12.89 13.37
N GLN A 226 16.15 -13.31 14.14
CA GLN A 226 16.00 -14.50 14.96
C GLN A 226 15.06 -14.24 16.14
N SER A 227 14.18 -15.18 16.42
CA SER A 227 13.34 -15.17 17.60
C SER A 227 14.20 -15.21 18.89
N ARG A 228 13.70 -14.55 19.94
CA ARG A 228 14.30 -14.62 21.27
C ARG A 228 13.89 -15.85 22.06
N MET A 229 13.08 -16.75 21.48
CA MET A 229 12.73 -18.02 22.11
C MET A 229 13.99 -18.88 22.24
N LEU A 230 14.26 -19.36 23.45
CA LEU A 230 15.42 -20.23 23.75
C LEU A 230 15.11 -21.71 23.56
N TYR A 231 13.90 -22.13 23.97
CA TYR A 231 13.47 -23.51 23.81
C TYR A 231 13.07 -23.78 22.36
N ARG A 232 13.55 -24.90 21.82
CA ARG A 232 13.18 -25.45 20.51
C ARG A 232 12.76 -26.90 20.69
N ASN A 233 11.63 -27.27 20.11
CA ASN A 233 11.15 -28.65 20.15
C ASN A 233 11.72 -29.41 18.95
N GLU A 234 12.71 -30.25 19.19
CA GLU A 234 13.45 -31.01 18.16
C GLU A 234 12.57 -32.01 17.39
N ASN A 235 11.36 -32.31 17.88
CA ASN A 235 10.44 -33.23 17.22
C ASN A 235 9.57 -32.54 16.11
N LEU A 236 9.67 -31.21 15.96
CA LEU A 236 8.94 -30.46 14.94
C LEU A 236 9.84 -30.16 13.74
N SER A 237 9.34 -30.44 12.54
CA SER A 237 10.12 -30.35 11.29
C SER A 237 10.30 -28.94 10.71
N ARG A 238 9.63 -27.90 11.22
CA ARG A 238 9.67 -26.52 10.71
C ARG A 238 10.29 -25.53 11.67
N GLN A 239 11.23 -25.96 12.49
CA GLN A 239 11.79 -25.14 13.55
C GLN A 239 12.42 -23.83 13.08
N ASP A 240 13.14 -23.83 11.97
CA ASP A 240 13.85 -22.64 11.49
C ASP A 240 12.89 -21.55 11.01
N GLU A 241 11.79 -21.92 10.35
CA GLU A 241 10.76 -20.96 9.87
C GLU A 241 10.00 -20.30 11.02
N GLU A 242 9.68 -21.03 12.10
CA GLU A 242 8.94 -20.52 13.25
C GLU A 242 9.78 -19.61 14.16
N TYR A 243 11.10 -19.75 14.10
CA TYR A 243 12.03 -18.95 14.90
C TYR A 243 12.68 -17.81 14.11
N GLU A 244 12.29 -17.62 12.85
CA GLU A 244 12.61 -16.44 12.07
C GLU A 244 11.41 -15.50 11.98
N LEU A 245 11.58 -14.25 12.41
CA LEU A 245 10.57 -13.21 12.37
C LEU A 245 10.86 -12.25 11.22
N LEU A 246 9.88 -12.01 10.36
CA LEU A 246 9.95 -10.97 9.34
C LEU A 246 9.46 -9.65 9.95
N LEU A 247 10.39 -8.77 10.32
CA LEU A 247 10.08 -7.49 10.95
C LEU A 247 10.47 -6.32 10.06
N THR A 248 9.79 -5.19 10.24
CA THR A 248 10.16 -3.93 9.58
C THR A 248 11.58 -3.53 9.91
N ASP A 249 12.39 -3.28 8.88
CA ASP A 249 13.78 -2.87 8.98
C ASP A 249 13.89 -1.34 8.84
N ALA A 250 14.22 -0.67 9.94
CA ALA A 250 14.33 0.77 9.98
C ALA A 250 15.44 1.31 9.05
N GLU A 251 16.54 0.55 8.86
CA GLU A 251 17.65 1.01 8.01
C GLU A 251 17.24 1.03 6.54
N LYS A 252 16.47 0.03 6.07
CA LYS A 252 15.92 0.04 4.72
C LYS A 252 15.03 1.25 4.45
N ILE A 253 14.21 1.64 5.43
CA ILE A 253 13.33 2.81 5.32
C ILE A 253 14.15 4.10 5.31
N ARG A 254 15.14 4.25 6.21
CA ARG A 254 16.03 5.41 6.27
C ARG A 254 16.84 5.58 4.99
N SER A 255 17.34 4.47 4.42
CA SER A 255 18.07 4.49 3.15
C SER A 255 17.23 5.09 2.02
N LEU A 256 15.95 4.72 1.92
CA LEU A 256 15.02 5.30 0.95
C LEU A 256 14.83 6.80 1.16
N LYS A 257 14.61 7.23 2.40
CA LYS A 257 14.41 8.64 2.73
C LYS A 257 15.61 9.50 2.32
N ASN A 258 16.82 9.00 2.55
CA ASN A 258 18.06 9.70 2.19
C ASN A 258 18.28 9.83 0.67
N LEU A 259 17.64 8.98 -0.14
CA LEU A 259 17.67 9.06 -1.61
C LEU A 259 16.72 10.13 -2.17
N TRP A 260 15.83 10.68 -1.32
CA TRP A 260 14.78 11.62 -1.73
C TRP A 260 14.97 13.05 -1.21
N VAL A 261 16.11 13.28 -0.56
CA VAL A 261 16.54 14.62 -0.10
C VAL A 261 17.40 15.31 -1.17
#